data_b055f52ef31c2f4766ec1f1589df1e28
#
_entry.id   b055f52ef31c2f4766ec1f1589df1e28
#
_cell.length_a   1.000
_cell.length_b   1.000
_cell.length_c   1.000
_cell.angle_alpha   90.00
_cell.angle_beta   90.00
_cell.angle_gamma   90.00
#
_symmetry.space_group_name_H-M   'P 1'
#
loop_
_entity.id
_entity.type
_entity.pdbx_description
1 polymer ?
#
loop_
_entity_poly.entity_id
_entity_poly.type
_entity_poly.pdbx_seq_one_letter_code
_entity_poly.pdbx_strand_id
1 'polypeptide(L)'
;MVKVLKEQECNLIICLSHLGYKYDTDKIDDRKLAAQVGGIDLIIGGHTHTFLDKPDAIISPGGEKTLINQVGWSGINLGRIDFEFSASGKKSGYAATTLPVHERTAITS
;
A
#
# COMPACT_ATOMS: atom_id res chain seq x y z
N MET A 1 11.97 -0.25 12.78
CA MET A 1 10.71 0.55 12.88
C MET A 1 9.47 -0.34 12.97
N VAL A 2 9.30 -1.33 12.10
CA VAL A 2 8.15 -2.26 12.17
C VAL A 2 8.04 -2.93 13.54
N LYS A 3 9.17 -3.42 14.07
CA LYS A 3 9.20 -4.04 15.40
C LYS A 3 8.67 -3.10 16.48
N VAL A 4 9.10 -1.82 16.44
CA VAL A 4 8.66 -0.81 17.40
C VAL A 4 7.15 -0.58 17.32
N LEU A 5 6.60 -0.49 16.10
CA LEU A 5 5.17 -0.29 15.90
C LEU A 5 4.36 -1.50 16.38
N LYS A 6 4.87 -2.71 16.17
CA LYS A 6 4.23 -3.93 16.68
C LYS A 6 4.26 -3.98 18.20
N GLU A 7 5.33 -3.56 18.83
CA GLU A 7 5.45 -3.45 20.29
C GLU A 7 4.46 -2.42 20.85
N GLN A 8 4.09 -1.42 20.06
CA GLN A 8 3.06 -0.44 20.41
C GLN A 8 1.65 -0.91 20.07
N GLU A 9 1.48 -2.18 19.72
CA GLU A 9 0.18 -2.82 19.42
C GLU A 9 -0.55 -2.20 18.22
N CYS A 10 0.19 -1.72 17.22
CA CYS A 10 -0.42 -1.25 15.98
C CYS A 10 -1.05 -2.40 15.22
N ASN A 11 -2.32 -2.25 14.84
CA ASN A 11 -3.08 -3.26 14.09
C ASN A 11 -2.93 -3.11 12.58
N LEU A 12 -2.46 -1.96 12.11
CA LEU A 12 -2.21 -1.66 10.71
C LEU A 12 -0.95 -0.83 10.59
N ILE A 13 0.01 -1.31 9.81
CA ILE A 13 1.28 -0.61 9.58
C ILE A 13 1.35 -0.21 8.11
N ILE A 14 1.41 1.08 7.88
CA ILE A 14 1.46 1.68 6.55
C ILE A 14 2.81 2.35 6.35
N CYS A 15 3.45 2.04 5.23
CA CYS A 15 4.70 2.68 4.82
C CYS A 15 4.41 3.71 3.73
N LEU A 16 4.75 4.95 3.97
CA LEU A 16 4.73 5.99 2.94
C LEU A 16 6.10 5.99 2.25
N SER A 17 6.13 5.64 0.98
CA SER A 17 7.35 5.40 0.23
C SER A 17 7.50 6.35 -0.96
N HIS A 18 8.72 6.76 -1.24
CA HIS A 18 9.09 7.46 -2.47
C HIS A 18 10.23 6.75 -3.20
N LEU A 19 10.34 5.43 -3.00
CA LEU A 19 11.39 4.61 -3.63
C LEU A 19 11.14 4.38 -5.12
N GLY A 20 9.90 4.23 -5.49
CA GLY A 20 9.47 3.77 -6.80
C GLY A 20 8.92 2.35 -6.74
N TYR A 21 8.07 2.01 -7.70
CA TYR A 21 7.36 0.74 -7.68
C TYR A 21 8.28 -0.45 -7.98
N LYS A 22 8.98 -0.41 -9.11
CA LYS A 22 9.79 -1.52 -9.59
C LYS A 22 10.95 -1.03 -10.46
N TYR A 23 12.14 -1.56 -10.21
CA TYR A 23 13.31 -1.39 -11.08
C TYR A 23 13.85 -2.75 -11.49
N ASP A 24 14.40 -2.83 -12.69
CA ASP A 24 15.02 -4.06 -13.22
C ASP A 24 16.46 -4.25 -12.75
N THR A 25 16.94 -3.39 -11.85
CA THR A 25 18.26 -3.44 -11.25
C THR A 25 18.17 -3.79 -9.77
N ASP A 26 19.29 -3.83 -9.07
CA ASP A 26 19.34 -4.07 -7.62
C ASP A 26 18.89 -2.86 -6.79
N LYS A 27 18.59 -1.74 -7.44
CA LYS A 27 18.10 -0.56 -6.75
C LYS A 27 16.84 -0.90 -5.97
N ILE A 28 16.79 -0.44 -4.72
CA ILE A 28 15.62 -0.69 -3.85
C ILE A 28 14.36 -0.07 -4.45
N ASP A 29 13.28 -0.81 -4.38
CA ASP A 29 11.95 -0.37 -4.80
C ASP A 29 10.91 -0.93 -3.85
N ASP A 30 9.64 -0.58 -4.05
CA ASP A 30 8.56 -1.02 -3.18
C ASP A 30 8.38 -2.54 -3.19
N ARG A 31 8.53 -3.17 -4.34
CA ARG A 31 8.40 -4.63 -4.45
C ARG A 31 9.51 -5.35 -3.69
N LYS A 32 10.75 -4.89 -3.81
CA LYS A 32 11.88 -5.46 -3.08
C LYS A 32 11.74 -5.24 -1.57
N LEU A 33 11.30 -4.05 -1.17
CA LEU A 33 11.02 -3.75 0.23
C LEU A 33 9.98 -4.71 0.81
N ALA A 34 8.85 -4.88 0.12
CA ALA A 34 7.78 -5.77 0.55
C ALA A 34 8.24 -7.23 0.66
N ALA A 35 9.10 -7.67 -0.26
CA ALA A 35 9.63 -9.03 -0.27
C ALA A 35 10.66 -9.29 0.84
N GLN A 36 11.29 -8.25 1.38
CA GLN A 36 12.39 -8.36 2.35
C GLN A 36 11.98 -8.04 3.78
N VAL A 37 10.92 -7.26 3.97
CA VAL A 37 10.50 -6.78 5.30
C VAL A 37 9.10 -7.28 5.60
N GLY A 38 8.97 -8.07 6.67
CA GLY A 38 7.68 -8.52 7.16
C GLY A 38 6.99 -7.48 8.03
N GLY A 39 5.66 -7.57 8.13
CA GLY A 39 4.87 -6.76 9.06
C GLY A 39 4.38 -5.43 8.52
N ILE A 40 4.70 -5.08 7.29
CA ILE A 40 4.09 -3.93 6.62
C ILE A 40 2.81 -4.41 5.93
N ASP A 41 1.69 -3.78 6.22
CA ASP A 41 0.40 -4.13 5.62
C ASP A 41 0.20 -3.47 4.27
N LEU A 42 0.61 -2.20 4.15
CA LEU A 42 0.42 -1.41 2.94
C LEU A 42 1.61 -0.49 2.71
N ILE A 43 2.08 -0.47 1.48
CA ILE A 43 3.04 0.54 1.00
C ILE A 43 2.29 1.46 0.05
N ILE A 44 2.24 2.74 0.39
CA ILE A 44 1.73 3.78 -0.50
C ILE A 44 2.94 4.39 -1.19
N GLY A 45 3.09 4.10 -2.48
CA GLY A 45 4.27 4.44 -3.25
C GLY A 45 4.13 5.70 -4.09
N GLY A 46 5.24 6.10 -4.69
CA GLY A 46 5.34 7.25 -5.56
C GLY A 46 6.58 7.17 -6.45
N HIS A 47 7.08 8.29 -6.89
CA HIS A 47 8.30 8.48 -7.68
C HIS A 47 8.20 7.99 -9.14
N THR A 48 7.89 6.74 -9.38
CA THR A 48 7.82 6.17 -10.74
C THR A 48 6.52 6.48 -11.48
N HIS A 49 5.59 7.18 -10.83
CA HIS A 49 4.30 7.57 -11.42
C HIS A 49 3.53 6.36 -11.99
N THR A 50 3.61 5.23 -11.31
CA THR A 50 3.02 3.97 -11.77
C THR A 50 1.52 3.98 -11.53
N PHE A 51 0.75 3.61 -12.56
CA PHE A 51 -0.70 3.47 -12.46
C PHE A 51 -1.03 2.00 -12.17
N LEU A 52 -1.44 1.71 -10.95
CA LEU A 52 -1.94 0.40 -10.57
C LEU A 52 -3.46 0.48 -10.42
N ASP A 53 -4.19 -0.28 -11.22
CA ASP A 53 -5.65 -0.34 -11.12
C ASP A 53 -6.10 -0.92 -9.79
N LYS A 54 -5.32 -1.82 -9.25
CA LYS A 54 -5.51 -2.43 -7.93
C LYS A 54 -4.15 -2.67 -7.29
N PRO A 55 -4.11 -2.76 -5.95
CA PRO A 55 -2.86 -3.01 -5.25
C PRO A 55 -2.19 -4.30 -5.70
N ASP A 56 -0.86 -4.26 -5.77
CA ASP A 56 -0.03 -5.43 -5.99
C ASP A 56 0.24 -6.11 -4.65
N ALA A 57 -0.08 -7.38 -4.52
CA ALA A 57 0.10 -8.13 -3.28
C ALA A 57 1.39 -8.95 -3.36
N ILE A 58 2.32 -8.66 -2.46
CA ILE A 58 3.60 -9.35 -2.35
C ILE A 58 3.60 -10.18 -1.09
N ILE A 59 4.06 -11.43 -1.18
CA ILE A 59 4.25 -12.28 -0.01
C ILE A 59 5.53 -11.84 0.68
N SER A 60 5.40 -11.40 1.91
CA SER A 60 6.51 -10.95 2.75
C SER A 60 7.16 -12.13 3.48
N PRO A 61 8.35 -11.93 4.08
CA PRO A 61 8.92 -12.94 4.97
C PRO A 61 7.91 -13.25 6.09
N GLY A 62 7.70 -14.53 6.37
CA GLY A 62 6.67 -14.95 7.32
C GLY A 62 5.34 -15.34 6.67
N GLY A 63 5.18 -15.12 5.37
CA GLY A 63 4.04 -15.61 4.60
C GLY A 63 2.83 -14.68 4.56
N GLU A 64 2.90 -13.51 5.18
CA GLU A 64 1.83 -12.51 5.12
C GLU A 64 1.95 -11.67 3.85
N LYS A 65 0.85 -11.04 3.46
CA LYS A 65 0.82 -10.17 2.29
C LYS A 65 1.10 -8.73 2.66
N THR A 66 1.94 -8.07 1.86
CA THR A 66 2.09 -6.63 1.86
C THR A 66 1.48 -6.10 0.57
N LEU A 67 0.53 -5.18 0.69
CA LEU A 67 -0.07 -4.52 -0.46
C LEU A 67 0.79 -3.33 -0.87
N ILE A 68 0.98 -3.16 -2.18
CA ILE A 68 1.63 -1.97 -2.74
C ILE A 68 0.60 -1.26 -3.59
N ASN A 69 0.39 0.03 -3.34
CA ASN A 69 -0.48 0.83 -4.19
C ASN A 69 0.21 2.10 -4.65
N GLN A 70 -0.03 2.43 -5.89
CA GLN A 70 0.42 3.67 -6.50
C GLN A 70 -0.57 4.02 -7.60
N VAL A 71 -1.01 5.28 -7.65
CA VAL A 71 -2.10 5.71 -8.53
C VAL A 71 -1.65 6.74 -9.56
N GLY A 72 -0.39 6.64 -10.00
CA GLY A 72 0.15 7.49 -11.03
C GLY A 72 0.65 8.82 -10.48
N TRP A 73 0.16 9.92 -11.04
CA TRP A 73 0.62 11.27 -10.73
C TRP A 73 -0.46 12.31 -10.99
N SER A 74 -0.22 13.54 -10.54
CA SER A 74 -1.05 14.72 -10.82
C SER A 74 -2.51 14.62 -10.33
N GLY A 75 -2.81 13.70 -9.42
CA GLY A 75 -4.17 13.60 -8.91
C GLY A 75 -5.19 13.10 -9.93
N ILE A 76 -4.74 12.36 -10.95
CA ILE A 76 -5.62 11.80 -11.99
C ILE A 76 -6.54 10.73 -11.40
N ASN A 77 -6.02 9.91 -10.51
CA ASN A 77 -6.77 8.84 -9.85
C ASN A 77 -6.72 8.97 -8.33
N LEU A 78 -7.76 8.47 -7.69
CA LEU A 78 -7.83 8.29 -6.25
C LEU A 78 -7.82 6.79 -5.96
N GLY A 79 -6.88 6.33 -5.14
CA GLY A 79 -6.88 4.97 -4.63
C GLY A 79 -7.64 4.89 -3.33
N ARG A 80 -8.54 3.93 -3.21
CA ARG A 80 -9.26 3.63 -1.98
C ARG A 80 -9.00 2.22 -1.57
N ILE A 81 -8.59 2.02 -0.31
CA ILE A 81 -8.37 0.70 0.26
C ILE A 81 -9.10 0.66 1.60
N ASP A 82 -10.01 -0.30 1.73
CA ASP A 82 -10.76 -0.53 2.96
C ASP A 82 -10.23 -1.81 3.60
N PHE A 83 -9.73 -1.71 4.83
CA PHE A 83 -9.33 -2.88 5.61
C PHE A 83 -10.42 -3.29 6.59
N GLU A 84 -10.60 -4.57 6.75
CA GLU A 84 -11.53 -5.14 7.72
C GLU A 84 -10.74 -5.76 8.87
N PHE A 85 -11.25 -5.60 10.08
CA PHE A 85 -10.64 -6.13 11.30
C PHE A 85 -11.67 -6.96 12.07
N SER A 86 -11.19 -8.05 12.67
CA SER A 86 -11.99 -8.84 13.61
C SER A 86 -12.19 -8.09 14.93
N ALA A 87 -13.07 -8.59 15.78
CA ALA A 87 -13.31 -8.00 17.10
C ALA A 87 -12.04 -7.96 17.96
N SER A 88 -11.07 -8.85 17.71
CA SER A 88 -9.77 -8.85 18.39
C SER A 88 -8.76 -7.84 17.83
N GLY A 89 -9.14 -7.08 16.82
CA GLY A 89 -8.25 -6.11 16.16
C GLY A 89 -7.34 -6.70 15.10
N LYS A 90 -7.52 -7.96 14.73
CA LYS A 90 -6.73 -8.62 13.70
C LYS A 90 -7.31 -8.37 12.32
N LYS A 91 -6.45 -7.99 11.37
CA LYS A 91 -6.87 -7.76 9.99
C LYS A 91 -7.45 -9.05 9.39
N SER A 92 -8.66 -8.96 8.85
CA SER A 92 -9.40 -10.11 8.30
C SER A 92 -9.58 -10.04 6.79
N GLY A 93 -9.43 -8.88 6.17
CA GLY A 93 -9.56 -8.73 4.74
C GLY A 93 -9.41 -7.30 4.27
N TYR A 94 -9.51 -7.10 2.97
CA TYR A 94 -9.49 -5.77 2.39
C TYR A 94 -10.28 -5.73 1.08
N ALA A 95 -10.69 -4.52 0.69
CA ALA A 95 -11.22 -4.22 -0.63
C ALA A 95 -10.52 -2.97 -1.16
N ALA A 96 -10.28 -2.93 -2.47
CA ALA A 96 -9.57 -1.84 -3.10
C ALA A 96 -10.25 -1.40 -4.39
N THR A 97 -10.24 -0.09 -4.63
CA THR A 97 -10.83 0.52 -5.82
C THR A 97 -9.97 1.69 -6.26
N THR A 98 -9.78 1.85 -7.56
CA THR A 98 -9.17 3.03 -8.15
C THR A 98 -10.22 3.83 -8.88
N LEU A 99 -10.36 5.10 -8.51
CA LEU A 99 -11.40 5.99 -9.04
C LEU A 99 -10.74 7.12 -9.83
N PRO A 100 -11.18 7.40 -11.07
CA PRO A 100 -10.72 8.60 -11.76
C PRO A 100 -11.28 9.84 -11.07
N VAL A 101 -10.44 10.86 -10.93
CA VAL A 101 -10.84 12.13 -10.34
C VAL A 101 -11.40 13.02 -11.43
N HIS A 102 -12.65 13.46 -11.24
CA HIS A 102 -13.32 14.38 -12.13
C HIS A 102 -13.67 15.67 -11.37
N GLU A 103 -13.75 16.76 -12.08
CA GLU A 103 -14.13 18.05 -11.49
C GLU A 103 -15.42 17.96 -10.68
N ARG A 104 -16.42 17.23 -11.20
CA ARG A 104 -17.70 17.04 -10.52
C ARG A 104 -17.63 16.13 -9.31
N THR A 105 -16.67 15.20 -9.27
CA THR A 105 -16.51 14.30 -8.14
C THR A 105 -16.08 15.04 -6.89
N ALA A 106 -15.25 16.07 -7.02
CA ALA A 106 -14.81 16.90 -5.91
C ALA A 106 -15.93 17.74 -5.31
N ILE A 107 -16.97 18.02 -6.06
CA ILE A 107 -18.08 18.89 -5.65
C ILE A 107 -19.21 18.12 -4.96
N THR A 108 -19.38 16.86 -5.29
CA THR A 108 -20.50 16.04 -4.83
C THR A 108 -20.23 15.28 -3.51
N SER A 109 -19.11 15.50 -2.92
CA SER A 109 -18.73 14.85 -1.66
C SER A 109 -19.55 15.38 -0.46
#